data_b18ffaf88593500807b9037434912375
#
_entry.id   b18ffaf88593500807b9037434912375
#
_cell.length_a   1.000
_cell.length_b   1.000
_cell.length_c   1.000
_cell.angle_alpha   90.00
_cell.angle_beta   90.00
_cell.angle_gamma   90.00
#
_symmetry.space_group_name_H-M   'P 1'
#
loop_
_entity.id
_entity.type
_entity.pdbx_description
1 polymer ?
#
loop_
_entity_poly.entity_id
_entity_poly.type
_entity_poly.pdbx_seq_one_letter_code
_entity_poly.pdbx_strand_id
1 'polypeptide(L)'
;MLEKLRGKHPIIDQILDYRMLTKLKSTYADGLLKEISADGRIHTNFQMTVTATGRLSSTEPNLQNIPVRRELGAQIRNMFVASPGKVLVDADYSQIELRLLPHIADDETMIAAFRSGEDIHAVTASQVFGV
;
A
#
# COMPACT_ATOMS: atom_id res chain seq x y z
N MET A 1 15.07 -4.19 13.67
CA MET A 1 16.36 -4.56 14.34
C MET A 1 17.00 -5.78 13.69
N LEU A 2 16.31 -6.93 13.53
CA LEU A 2 16.87 -8.14 12.88
C LEU A 2 17.32 -7.93 11.43
N GLU A 3 16.61 -7.14 10.63
CA GLU A 3 17.00 -6.87 9.24
C GLU A 3 18.39 -6.23 9.09
N LYS A 4 18.83 -5.46 10.07
CA LYS A 4 20.18 -4.89 10.10
C LYS A 4 21.29 -5.94 10.33
N LEU A 5 20.89 -7.14 10.70
CA LEU A 5 21.81 -8.27 10.94
C LEU A 5 21.85 -9.26 9.77
N ARG A 6 21.16 -8.96 8.65
CA ARG A 6 21.23 -9.80 7.44
C ARG A 6 22.68 -10.02 7.02
N GLY A 7 23.00 -11.24 6.61
CA GLY A 7 24.34 -11.64 6.20
C GLY A 7 25.33 -11.91 7.34
N LYS A 8 24.98 -11.61 8.60
CA LYS A 8 25.88 -11.92 9.74
C LYS A 8 25.78 -13.38 10.20
N HIS A 9 24.63 -14.02 10.00
CA HIS A 9 24.46 -15.45 10.32
C HIS A 9 23.25 -15.99 9.53
N PRO A 10 23.32 -17.21 8.98
CA PRO A 10 22.23 -17.79 8.17
C PRO A 10 20.88 -17.87 8.90
N ILE A 11 20.88 -18.05 10.22
CA ILE A 11 19.66 -18.12 11.04
C ILE A 11 18.83 -16.83 10.96
N ILE A 12 19.44 -15.68 10.68
CA ILE A 12 18.74 -14.40 10.63
C ILE A 12 17.74 -14.40 9.49
N ASP A 13 18.15 -14.84 8.32
CA ASP A 13 17.27 -14.89 7.13
C ASP A 13 16.14 -15.90 7.35
N GLN A 14 16.44 -17.06 7.94
CA GLN A 14 15.43 -18.06 8.28
C GLN A 14 14.38 -17.53 9.28
N ILE A 15 14.80 -16.79 10.31
CA ILE A 15 13.88 -16.15 11.27
C ILE A 15 13.02 -15.09 10.57
N LEU A 16 13.59 -14.28 9.69
CA LEU A 16 12.86 -13.26 8.97
C LEU A 16 11.82 -13.88 8.04
N ASP A 17 12.18 -14.94 7.33
CA ASP A 17 11.26 -15.66 6.43
C ASP A 17 10.15 -16.36 7.23
N TYR A 18 10.50 -17.05 8.31
CA TYR A 18 9.51 -17.65 9.20
C TYR A 18 8.49 -16.63 9.73
N ARG A 19 8.97 -15.49 10.21
CA ARG A 19 8.09 -14.40 10.71
C ARG A 19 7.19 -13.85 9.61
N MET A 20 7.72 -13.69 8.41
CA MET A 20 6.94 -13.25 7.26
C MET A 20 5.84 -14.25 6.91
N LEU A 21 6.21 -15.53 6.73
CA LEU A 21 5.27 -16.60 6.38
C LEU A 21 4.20 -16.78 7.45
N THR A 22 4.58 -16.77 8.71
CA THR A 22 3.65 -16.89 9.84
C THR A 22 2.66 -15.71 9.84
N LYS A 23 3.14 -14.49 9.59
CA LYS A 23 2.26 -13.32 9.49
C LYS A 23 1.30 -13.44 8.31
N LEU A 24 1.79 -13.84 7.13
CA LEU A 24 0.95 -14.02 5.95
C LEU A 24 -0.13 -15.08 6.22
N LYS A 25 0.26 -16.21 6.78
CA LYS A 25 -0.67 -17.29 7.12
C LYS A 25 -1.71 -16.83 8.15
N SER A 26 -1.28 -16.35 9.30
CA SER A 26 -2.19 -16.03 10.40
C SER A 26 -3.11 -14.84 10.12
N THR A 27 -2.60 -13.80 9.48
CA THR A 27 -3.36 -12.57 9.25
C THR A 27 -4.23 -12.65 8.00
N TYR A 28 -3.66 -13.16 6.90
CA TYR A 28 -4.34 -13.07 5.61
C TYR A 28 -4.96 -14.39 5.17
N ALA A 29 -4.30 -15.53 5.33
CA ALA A 29 -4.91 -16.80 4.96
C ALA A 29 -5.97 -17.22 6.01
N ASP A 30 -5.54 -17.55 7.21
CA ASP A 30 -6.45 -18.04 8.26
C ASP A 30 -7.35 -16.92 8.82
N GLY A 31 -6.83 -15.69 8.89
CA GLY A 31 -7.56 -14.54 9.42
C GLY A 31 -8.74 -14.15 8.53
N LEU A 32 -8.50 -13.96 7.23
CA LEU A 32 -9.56 -13.54 6.31
C LEU A 32 -10.65 -14.62 6.13
N LEU A 33 -10.30 -15.90 6.23
CA LEU A 33 -11.30 -16.97 6.18
C LEU A 33 -12.35 -16.88 7.29
N LYS A 34 -11.96 -16.36 8.46
CA LYS A 34 -12.87 -16.17 9.61
C LYS A 34 -13.79 -14.96 9.44
N GLU A 35 -13.39 -14.03 8.60
CA GLU A 35 -14.14 -12.79 8.34
C GLU A 35 -15.12 -12.92 7.17
N ILE A 36 -15.21 -14.11 6.55
CA ILE A 36 -16.17 -14.34 5.48
C ILE A 36 -17.59 -14.38 6.08
N SER A 37 -18.42 -13.46 5.66
CA SER A 37 -19.82 -13.36 6.06
C SER A 37 -20.70 -14.43 5.38
N ALA A 38 -21.95 -14.54 5.81
CA ALA A 38 -22.90 -15.52 5.27
C ALA A 38 -23.17 -15.35 3.75
N ASP A 39 -22.93 -14.17 3.20
CA ASP A 39 -23.02 -13.87 1.76
C ASP A 39 -21.77 -14.27 0.95
N GLY A 40 -20.77 -14.90 1.61
CA GLY A 40 -19.50 -15.30 1.00
C GLY A 40 -18.53 -14.16 0.76
N ARG A 41 -18.73 -12.99 1.38
CA ARG A 41 -17.91 -11.78 1.19
C ARG A 41 -17.22 -11.36 2.48
N ILE A 42 -16.18 -10.56 2.33
CA ILE A 42 -15.51 -9.90 3.43
C ILE A 42 -15.92 -8.43 3.44
N HIS A 43 -16.43 -7.97 4.57
CA HIS A 43 -16.87 -6.61 4.80
C HIS A 43 -15.98 -5.96 5.86
N THR A 44 -15.22 -4.95 5.45
CA THR A 44 -14.41 -4.15 6.38
C THR A 44 -15.19 -2.95 6.91
N ASN A 45 -14.83 -2.49 8.09
CA ASN A 45 -15.33 -1.22 8.63
C ASN A 45 -14.34 -0.09 8.30
N PHE A 46 -14.80 0.94 7.58
CA PHE A 46 -14.03 2.14 7.32
C PHE A 46 -14.25 3.17 8.42
N GLN A 47 -13.14 3.54 9.08
CA GLN A 47 -13.11 4.55 10.13
C GLN A 47 -12.67 5.89 9.53
N MET A 48 -13.54 6.90 9.57
CA MET A 48 -13.30 8.20 8.95
C MET A 48 -12.59 9.21 9.88
N THR A 49 -12.60 8.98 11.19
CA THR A 49 -12.19 9.96 12.20
C THR A 49 -11.01 9.53 13.07
N VAL A 50 -10.39 8.38 12.77
CA VAL A 50 -9.33 7.79 13.61
C VAL A 50 -7.95 8.34 13.30
N THR A 51 -7.67 8.65 12.04
CA THR A 51 -6.34 9.11 11.63
C THR A 51 -6.21 10.63 11.77
N ALA A 52 -5.07 11.09 12.28
CA ALA A 52 -4.78 12.52 12.39
C ALA A 52 -4.68 13.24 11.03
N THR A 53 -4.44 12.48 9.96
CA THR A 53 -4.26 13.00 8.59
C THR A 53 -5.57 13.09 7.81
N GLY A 54 -6.71 12.66 8.37
CA GLY A 54 -7.98 12.59 7.65
C GLY A 54 -8.10 11.42 6.66
N ARG A 55 -7.10 10.53 6.59
CA ARG A 55 -7.19 9.32 5.75
C ARG A 55 -8.14 8.30 6.39
N LEU A 56 -8.81 7.51 5.56
CA LEU A 56 -9.59 6.36 6.05
C LEU A 56 -8.67 5.32 6.69
N SER A 57 -9.17 4.68 7.73
CA SER A 57 -8.59 3.47 8.31
C SER A 57 -9.56 2.30 8.12
N SER A 58 -9.04 1.11 7.87
CA SER A 58 -9.82 -0.11 7.66
C SER A 58 -9.59 -1.06 8.83
N THR A 59 -10.69 -1.57 9.42
CA THR A 59 -10.66 -2.48 10.57
C THR A 59 -11.68 -3.59 10.40
N GLU A 60 -11.44 -4.72 11.01
CA GLU A 60 -12.35 -5.87 11.10
C GLU A 60 -12.90 -6.36 9.74
N PRO A 61 -12.02 -6.83 8.85
CA PRO A 61 -10.56 -6.90 8.91
C PRO A 61 -9.89 -5.66 8.31
N ASN A 62 -8.59 -5.43 8.62
CA ASN A 62 -7.81 -4.39 7.96
C ASN A 62 -7.38 -4.84 6.56
N LEU A 63 -8.04 -4.32 5.52
CA LEU A 63 -7.76 -4.61 4.12
C LEU A 63 -6.75 -3.64 3.47
N GLN A 64 -6.37 -2.55 4.14
CA GLN A 64 -5.40 -1.58 3.61
C GLN A 64 -3.94 -2.06 3.69
N ASN A 65 -3.66 -3.06 4.53
CA ASN A 65 -2.31 -3.56 4.77
C ASN A 65 -2.00 -4.88 4.05
N ILE A 66 -2.78 -5.25 3.03
CA ILE A 66 -2.51 -6.43 2.21
C ILE A 66 -1.18 -6.23 1.49
N PRO A 67 -0.20 -7.14 1.65
CA PRO A 67 1.12 -6.98 1.07
C PRO A 67 1.06 -6.92 -0.47
N VAL A 68 1.92 -6.08 -1.07
CA VAL A 68 1.99 -5.93 -2.55
C VAL A 68 3.38 -6.18 -3.12
N ARG A 69 4.43 -6.02 -2.29
CA ARG A 69 5.82 -5.96 -2.79
C ARG A 69 6.49 -7.30 -2.95
N ARG A 70 5.95 -8.38 -2.38
CA ARG A 70 6.52 -9.73 -2.46
C ARG A 70 5.55 -10.65 -3.17
N GLU A 71 6.07 -11.61 -3.93
CA GLU A 71 5.27 -12.54 -4.73
C GLU A 71 4.16 -13.23 -3.94
N LEU A 72 4.48 -13.81 -2.77
CA LEU A 72 3.48 -14.43 -1.90
C LEU A 72 2.44 -13.43 -1.39
N GLY A 73 2.83 -12.19 -1.13
CA GLY A 73 1.89 -11.13 -0.75
C GLY A 73 0.95 -10.75 -1.90
N ALA A 74 1.49 -10.66 -3.12
CA ALA A 74 0.69 -10.40 -4.32
C ALA A 74 -0.34 -11.50 -4.59
N GLN A 75 -0.01 -12.77 -4.32
CA GLN A 75 -0.94 -13.89 -4.46
C GLN A 75 -2.17 -13.76 -3.55
N ILE A 76 -2.03 -13.16 -2.36
CA ILE A 76 -3.16 -12.90 -1.46
C ILE A 76 -4.18 -11.97 -2.12
N ARG A 77 -3.74 -10.99 -2.91
CA ARG A 77 -4.66 -10.11 -3.64
C ARG A 77 -5.48 -10.84 -4.70
N ASN A 78 -4.96 -11.89 -5.30
CA ASN A 78 -5.67 -12.70 -6.28
C ASN A 78 -6.87 -13.47 -5.68
N MET A 79 -6.97 -13.56 -4.36
CA MET A 79 -8.13 -14.16 -3.69
C MET A 79 -9.36 -13.24 -3.73
N PHE A 80 -9.18 -11.94 -3.95
CA PHE A 80 -10.27 -10.99 -4.07
C PHE A 80 -10.75 -10.95 -5.52
N VAL A 81 -11.95 -11.43 -5.74
CA VAL A 81 -12.54 -11.56 -7.07
C VAL A 81 -13.85 -10.78 -7.16
N ALA A 82 -14.19 -10.32 -8.36
CA ALA A 82 -15.48 -9.72 -8.61
C ALA A 82 -16.60 -10.77 -8.53
N SER A 83 -17.81 -10.34 -8.12
CA SER A 83 -19.00 -11.21 -8.19
C SER A 83 -19.28 -11.61 -9.64
N PRO A 84 -19.98 -12.74 -9.88
CA PRO A 84 -20.37 -13.16 -11.23
C PRO A 84 -21.05 -12.03 -12.01
N GLY A 85 -20.59 -11.80 -13.24
CA GLY A 85 -21.09 -10.74 -14.12
C GLY A 85 -20.63 -9.32 -13.76
N LYS A 86 -19.71 -9.16 -12.82
CA LYS A 86 -19.10 -7.87 -12.42
C LYS A 86 -17.59 -7.86 -12.65
N VAL A 87 -17.01 -6.68 -12.65
CA VAL A 87 -15.56 -6.46 -12.73
C VAL A 87 -15.10 -5.62 -11.55
N LEU A 88 -13.84 -5.75 -11.17
CA LEU A 88 -13.16 -4.82 -10.27
C LEU A 88 -12.68 -3.63 -11.10
N VAL A 89 -12.98 -2.44 -10.64
CA VAL A 89 -12.47 -1.19 -11.22
C VAL A 89 -11.57 -0.55 -10.18
N ASP A 90 -10.33 -0.29 -10.57
CA ASP A 90 -9.35 0.45 -9.77
C ASP A 90 -9.12 1.82 -10.42
N ALA A 91 -9.31 2.87 -9.64
CA ALA A 91 -9.08 4.25 -10.08
C ALA A 91 -8.42 5.01 -8.95
N ASP A 92 -7.19 5.47 -9.17
CA ASP A 92 -6.41 6.22 -8.20
C ASP A 92 -5.89 7.52 -8.80
N TYR A 93 -5.80 8.56 -7.97
CA TYR A 93 -5.18 9.80 -8.37
C TYR A 93 -3.66 9.67 -8.40
N SER A 94 -3.06 10.06 -9.51
CA SER A 94 -1.60 10.11 -9.61
C SER A 94 -1.05 11.26 -8.77
N GLN A 95 -0.41 10.94 -7.64
CA GLN A 95 0.34 11.88 -6.80
C GLN A 95 -0.48 13.11 -6.37
N ILE A 96 -1.73 12.90 -5.90
CA ILE A 96 -2.68 14.00 -5.63
C ILE A 96 -2.12 15.01 -4.61
N GLU A 97 -1.46 14.56 -3.56
CA GLU A 97 -0.88 15.44 -2.55
C GLU A 97 0.23 16.31 -3.14
N LEU A 98 1.08 15.72 -4.01
CA LEU A 98 2.15 16.47 -4.69
C LEU A 98 1.60 17.43 -5.76
N ARG A 99 0.38 17.24 -6.23
CA ARG A 99 -0.28 18.19 -7.16
C ARG A 99 -0.96 19.33 -6.42
N LEU A 100 -1.47 19.07 -5.22
CA LEU A 100 -2.09 20.10 -4.38
C LEU A 100 -1.04 20.99 -3.72
N LEU A 101 0.11 20.44 -3.32
CA LEU A 101 1.17 21.19 -2.64
C LEU A 101 1.64 22.43 -3.44
N PRO A 102 2.06 22.34 -4.71
CA PRO A 102 2.49 23.51 -5.47
C PRO A 102 1.37 24.52 -5.69
N HIS A 103 0.14 24.07 -5.81
CA HIS A 103 -0.99 24.99 -5.91
C HIS A 103 -1.20 25.80 -4.63
N ILE A 104 -1.09 25.16 -3.46
CA ILE A 104 -1.24 25.83 -2.15
C ILE A 104 -0.04 26.74 -1.86
N ALA A 105 1.18 26.31 -2.27
CA ALA A 105 2.42 27.06 -2.06
C ALA A 105 2.69 28.12 -3.12
N ASP A 106 1.89 28.16 -4.17
CA ASP A 106 2.07 29.01 -5.37
C ASP A 106 3.47 28.81 -6.02
N ASP A 107 3.92 27.54 -6.07
CA ASP A 107 5.22 27.17 -6.64
C ASP A 107 5.10 26.97 -8.15
N GLU A 108 5.47 28.02 -8.90
CA GLU A 108 5.38 28.03 -10.37
C GLU A 108 6.23 26.95 -11.03
N THR A 109 7.39 26.60 -10.45
CA THR A 109 8.29 25.58 -11.00
C THR A 109 7.65 24.20 -10.94
N MET A 110 7.12 23.82 -9.79
CA MET A 110 6.40 22.57 -9.62
C MET A 110 5.12 22.53 -10.45
N ILE A 111 4.37 23.64 -10.52
CA ILE A 111 3.17 23.73 -11.36
C ILE A 111 3.52 23.51 -12.83
N ALA A 112 4.60 24.12 -13.32
CA ALA A 112 5.05 23.96 -14.70
C ALA A 112 5.46 22.49 -14.99
N ALA A 113 6.22 21.86 -14.09
CA ALA A 113 6.62 20.47 -14.23
C ALA A 113 5.40 19.51 -14.33
N PHE A 114 4.38 19.70 -13.50
CA PHE A 114 3.15 18.91 -13.59
C PHE A 114 2.36 19.17 -14.89
N ARG A 115 2.37 20.37 -15.41
CA ARG A 115 1.71 20.72 -16.68
C ARG A 115 2.45 20.15 -17.89
N SER A 116 3.79 20.10 -17.86
CA SER A 116 4.60 19.48 -18.93
C SER A 116 4.56 17.95 -18.91
N GLY A 117 4.04 17.34 -17.83
CA GLY A 117 4.02 15.89 -17.67
C GLY A 117 5.37 15.30 -17.25
N GLU A 118 6.28 16.12 -16.76
CA GLU A 118 7.57 15.67 -16.23
C GLU A 118 7.40 14.93 -14.90
N ASP A 119 8.32 14.01 -14.64
CA ASP A 119 8.38 13.33 -13.33
C ASP A 119 8.92 14.31 -12.29
N ILE A 120 8.06 14.76 -11.38
CA ILE A 120 8.42 15.71 -10.33
C ILE A 120 9.56 15.20 -9.43
N HIS A 121 9.71 13.88 -9.26
CA HIS A 121 10.81 13.30 -8.50
C HIS A 121 12.13 13.47 -9.26
N ALA A 122 12.13 13.30 -10.59
CA ALA A 122 13.29 13.53 -11.43
C ALA A 122 13.67 15.02 -11.46
N VAL A 123 12.69 15.92 -11.59
CA VAL A 123 12.91 17.36 -11.54
C VAL A 123 13.51 17.78 -10.21
N THR A 124 12.96 17.32 -9.10
CA THR A 124 13.47 17.63 -7.76
C THR A 124 14.89 17.06 -7.55
N ALA A 125 15.13 15.81 -7.97
CA ALA A 125 16.45 15.19 -7.86
C ALA A 125 17.48 15.97 -8.69
N SER A 126 17.15 16.36 -9.91
CA SER A 126 18.02 17.19 -10.76
C SER A 126 18.39 18.51 -10.08
N GLN A 127 17.42 19.20 -9.49
CA GLN A 127 17.67 20.45 -8.77
C GLN A 127 18.54 20.27 -7.52
N VAL A 128 18.29 19.19 -6.74
CA VAL A 128 19.00 18.94 -5.47
C VAL A 128 20.41 18.41 -5.71
N PHE A 129 20.58 17.54 -6.68
CA PHE A 129 21.86 16.86 -6.93
C PHE A 129 22.66 17.47 -8.10
N GLY A 130 22.08 18.39 -8.86
CA GLY A 130 22.75 19.06 -9.98
C GLY A 130 23.05 18.14 -11.18
N VAL A 131 22.18 17.15 -11.42
CA VAL A 131 22.29 16.13 -12.50
C VAL A 131 21.15 16.26 -13.48
#